data_0a2f09da1280d566724c94191c53a9ab
#
_entry.id   0a2f09da1280d566724c94191c53a9ab
#
_cell.length_a   1.000
_cell.length_b   1.000
_cell.length_c   1.000
_cell.angle_alpha   90.00
_cell.angle_beta   90.00
_cell.angle_gamma   90.00
#
_symmetry.space_group_name_H-M   'P 1'
#
loop_
_entity.id
_entity.type
_entity.pdbx_description
1 polymer ?
#
loop_
_entity_poly.entity_id
_entity_poly.type
_entity_poly.pdbx_seq_one_letter_code
_entity_poly.pdbx_strand_id
1 'polypeptide(L)'
;SNVDFGDCCDENVEIDVYTGFRGGDAITWDVGLIYYAYPGADDIDYPEIYAGLGWNWLSGKVYYSNDFGNSGESAFYYEANAAYELPANFGVNAHIGYSDGDAIDLFYEDSYMDWAIGVTYDWSNFTFGLKYADGSDLSLLDGTPDDANSSEGVAIFSISTAFPWSNGEE
;
A
#
# COMPACT_ATOMS: atom_id res chain seq x y z
N SER A 1 -7.79 -7.85 3.51
CA SER A 1 -6.77 -7.90 4.57
C SER A 1 -7.42 -8.10 5.94
N ASN A 2 -6.63 -8.29 6.98
CA ASN A 2 -7.08 -8.13 8.36
C ASN A 2 -6.52 -6.80 8.88
N VAL A 3 -7.38 -6.07 9.59
CA VAL A 3 -7.06 -4.78 10.20
C VAL A 3 -7.31 -4.86 11.71
N ASP A 4 -6.64 -4.02 12.47
CA ASP A 4 -6.85 -3.88 13.90
C ASP A 4 -7.05 -2.40 14.20
N PHE A 5 -8.27 -2.06 14.59
CA PHE A 5 -8.65 -0.69 14.98
C PHE A 5 -8.59 -0.48 16.50
N GLY A 6 -7.93 -1.37 17.22
CA GLY A 6 -7.89 -1.34 18.68
C GLY A 6 -9.26 -1.57 19.31
N ASP A 7 -9.51 -0.89 20.43
CA ASP A 7 -10.76 -1.07 21.20
C ASP A 7 -11.99 -0.37 20.59
N CYS A 8 -11.83 0.32 19.43
CA CYS A 8 -12.95 1.08 18.86
C CYS A 8 -13.99 0.20 18.17
N CYS A 9 -13.59 -0.90 17.58
CA CYS A 9 -14.45 -1.72 16.73
C CYS A 9 -14.06 -3.20 16.82
N ASP A 10 -15.04 -4.10 16.86
CA ASP A 10 -14.81 -5.57 16.91
C ASP A 10 -14.44 -6.16 15.53
N GLU A 11 -14.36 -5.34 14.49
CA GLU A 11 -14.13 -5.74 13.11
C GLU A 11 -12.65 -5.78 12.78
N ASN A 12 -12.27 -6.88 12.12
CA ASN A 12 -10.87 -7.18 11.81
C ASN A 12 -10.65 -7.51 10.32
N VAL A 13 -11.61 -7.16 9.45
CA VAL A 13 -11.55 -7.50 8.02
C VAL A 13 -11.78 -6.27 7.17
N GLU A 14 -10.88 -6.04 6.22
CA GLU A 14 -11.01 -5.08 5.14
C GLU A 14 -11.21 -5.82 3.82
N ILE A 15 -12.19 -5.41 3.04
CA ILE A 15 -12.49 -5.92 1.69
C ILE A 15 -12.32 -4.79 0.69
N ASP A 16 -11.35 -4.95 -0.23
CA ASP A 16 -11.07 -3.99 -1.28
C ASP A 16 -11.72 -4.45 -2.59
N VAL A 17 -12.61 -3.63 -3.13
CA VAL A 17 -13.21 -3.85 -4.44
C VAL A 17 -12.67 -2.79 -5.39
N TYR A 18 -11.98 -3.20 -6.44
CA TYR A 18 -11.37 -2.26 -7.36
C TYR A 18 -11.67 -2.56 -8.82
N THR A 19 -11.66 -1.52 -9.64
CA THR A 19 -11.78 -1.61 -11.09
C THR A 19 -10.98 -0.48 -11.74
N GLY A 20 -10.49 -0.71 -12.97
CA GLY A 20 -9.71 0.31 -13.65
C GLY A 20 -9.32 -0.06 -15.06
N PHE A 21 -8.58 0.83 -15.67
CA PHE A 21 -7.99 0.67 -16.98
C PHE A 21 -6.49 0.94 -16.92
N ARG A 22 -5.75 0.15 -17.68
CA ARG A 22 -4.30 0.32 -17.82
C ARG A 22 -3.90 0.18 -19.28
N GLY A 23 -2.83 0.86 -19.67
CA GLY A 23 -2.32 0.79 -21.03
C GLY A 23 -0.95 1.43 -21.17
N GLY A 24 -0.51 1.61 -22.41
CA GLY A 24 0.80 2.15 -22.74
C GLY A 24 1.84 1.09 -23.07
N ASP A 25 2.97 1.52 -23.64
CA ASP A 25 4.10 0.67 -24.01
C ASP A 25 5.36 1.09 -23.22
N ALA A 26 6.15 2.04 -23.74
CA ALA A 26 7.35 2.54 -23.06
C ALA A 26 7.03 3.35 -21.79
N ILE A 27 5.92 4.07 -21.82
CA ILE A 27 5.30 4.69 -20.64
C ILE A 27 3.96 4.01 -20.43
N THR A 28 3.79 3.38 -19.29
CA THR A 28 2.53 2.75 -18.89
C THR A 28 1.69 3.72 -18.05
N TRP A 29 0.39 3.59 -18.13
CA TRP A 29 -0.54 4.32 -17.30
C TRP A 29 -1.61 3.40 -16.71
N ASP A 30 -2.12 3.78 -15.54
CA ASP A 30 -3.10 3.02 -14.79
C ASP A 30 -4.02 4.00 -14.07
N VAL A 31 -5.34 3.86 -14.26
CA VAL A 31 -6.35 4.69 -13.60
C VAL A 31 -7.49 3.80 -13.12
N GLY A 32 -8.02 4.09 -11.95
CA GLY A 32 -9.09 3.26 -11.41
C GLY A 32 -9.78 3.85 -10.21
N LEU A 33 -10.66 3.02 -9.66
CA LEU A 33 -11.48 3.25 -8.50
C LEU A 33 -11.29 2.07 -7.54
N ILE A 34 -11.18 2.35 -6.26
CA ILE A 34 -11.17 1.37 -5.17
C ILE A 34 -12.33 1.74 -4.24
N TYR A 35 -12.98 0.73 -3.69
CA TYR A 35 -13.92 0.87 -2.58
C TYR A 35 -13.46 -0.01 -1.44
N TYR A 36 -13.17 0.62 -0.33
CA TYR A 36 -12.79 -0.03 0.92
C TYR A 36 -14.04 -0.29 1.73
N ALA A 37 -14.27 -1.55 2.09
CA ALA A 37 -15.42 -1.98 2.88
C ALA A 37 -14.94 -2.70 4.14
N TYR A 38 -15.52 -2.31 5.25
CA TYR A 38 -15.23 -2.86 6.59
C TYR A 38 -16.49 -3.51 7.16
N PRO A 39 -16.75 -4.80 6.84
CA PRO A 39 -17.98 -5.48 7.26
C PRO A 39 -18.16 -5.47 8.78
N GLY A 40 -19.22 -4.80 9.24
CA GLY A 40 -19.53 -4.59 10.66
C GLY A 40 -19.12 -3.21 11.18
N ALA A 41 -18.28 -2.48 10.44
CA ALA A 41 -17.94 -1.08 10.69
C ALA A 41 -18.24 -0.22 9.43
N ASP A 42 -19.47 -0.35 8.90
CA ASP A 42 -19.90 0.32 7.66
C ASP A 42 -19.75 1.86 7.72
N ASP A 43 -19.61 2.41 8.92
CA ASP A 43 -19.40 3.84 9.16
C ASP A 43 -18.01 4.34 8.71
N ILE A 44 -17.08 3.45 8.32
CA ILE A 44 -15.74 3.81 7.85
C ILE A 44 -15.47 3.39 6.41
N ASP A 45 -16.49 2.88 5.69
CA ASP A 45 -16.39 2.55 4.27
C ASP A 45 -16.18 3.80 3.42
N TYR A 46 -15.27 3.75 2.43
CA TYR A 46 -15.03 4.90 1.57
C TYR A 46 -14.54 4.52 0.17
N PRO A 47 -14.81 5.39 -0.84
CA PRO A 47 -14.26 5.25 -2.18
C PRO A 47 -12.93 6.01 -2.34
N GLU A 48 -12.11 5.54 -3.26
CA GLU A 48 -10.87 6.17 -3.68
C GLU A 48 -10.69 6.07 -5.18
N ILE A 49 -10.21 7.13 -5.82
CA ILE A 49 -9.76 7.11 -7.21
C ILE A 49 -8.23 7.18 -7.26
N TYR A 50 -7.64 6.54 -8.27
CA TYR A 50 -6.21 6.63 -8.46
C TYR A 50 -5.80 6.84 -9.91
N ALA A 51 -4.62 7.42 -10.09
CA ALA A 51 -3.94 7.53 -11.36
C ALA A 51 -2.44 7.27 -11.19
N GLY A 52 -1.86 6.48 -12.07
CA GLY A 52 -0.45 6.10 -12.02
C GLY A 52 0.23 6.14 -13.39
N LEU A 53 1.54 6.31 -13.33
CA LEU A 53 2.44 6.24 -14.48
C LEU A 53 3.63 5.35 -14.14
N GLY A 54 4.09 4.58 -15.14
CA GLY A 54 5.28 3.77 -15.03
C GLY A 54 6.22 4.00 -16.23
N TRP A 55 7.51 4.04 -15.95
CA TRP A 55 8.53 4.15 -16.96
C TRP A 55 9.76 3.34 -16.56
N ASN A 56 10.05 2.30 -17.34
CA ASN A 56 11.18 1.41 -17.08
C ASN A 56 11.10 0.78 -15.67
N TRP A 57 12.02 1.10 -14.78
CA TRP A 57 12.10 0.61 -13.40
C TRP A 57 11.47 1.54 -12.36
N LEU A 58 10.86 2.64 -12.81
CA LEU A 58 10.20 3.63 -11.96
C LEU A 58 8.70 3.63 -12.18
N SER A 59 7.93 3.84 -11.12
CA SER A 59 6.51 4.15 -11.18
C SER A 59 6.10 5.14 -10.09
N GLY A 60 5.00 5.84 -10.32
CA GLY A 60 4.38 6.69 -9.32
C GLY A 60 2.87 6.65 -9.46
N LYS A 61 2.16 6.79 -8.36
CA LYS A 61 0.71 6.91 -8.31
C LYS A 61 0.29 8.03 -7.38
N VAL A 62 -0.89 8.56 -7.65
CA VAL A 62 -1.65 9.40 -6.74
C VAL A 62 -3.00 8.76 -6.51
N TYR A 63 -3.42 8.75 -5.26
CA TYR A 63 -4.71 8.30 -4.80
C TYR A 63 -5.44 9.49 -4.18
N TYR A 64 -6.74 9.52 -4.31
CA TYR A 64 -7.59 10.57 -3.78
C TYR A 64 -8.92 10.02 -3.31
N SER A 65 -9.26 10.31 -2.07
CA SER A 65 -10.61 10.16 -1.53
C SER A 65 -11.18 11.53 -1.17
N ASN A 66 -12.43 11.77 -1.50
CA ASN A 66 -13.16 12.95 -1.04
C ASN A 66 -13.87 12.74 0.30
N ASP A 67 -13.79 11.52 0.83
CA ASP A 67 -14.46 11.09 2.06
C ASP A 67 -13.66 9.93 2.68
N PHE A 68 -12.42 10.19 3.03
CA PHE A 68 -11.51 9.18 3.56
C PHE A 68 -11.97 8.68 4.92
N GLY A 69 -12.16 7.36 5.04
CA GLY A 69 -12.68 6.74 6.26
C GLY A 69 -14.08 7.25 6.67
N ASN A 70 -14.89 7.70 5.67
CA ASN A 70 -16.22 8.29 5.89
C ASN A 70 -16.22 9.46 6.89
N SER A 71 -15.12 10.21 6.92
CA SER A 71 -14.93 11.36 7.81
C SER A 71 -15.60 12.65 7.33
N GLY A 72 -16.04 12.68 6.06
CA GLY A 72 -16.50 13.90 5.37
C GLY A 72 -15.35 14.76 4.84
N GLU A 73 -14.09 14.36 5.08
CA GLU A 73 -12.89 15.10 4.68
C GLU A 73 -12.07 14.35 3.66
N SER A 74 -11.26 15.09 2.90
CA SER A 74 -10.47 14.53 1.80
C SER A 74 -9.06 14.10 2.23
N ALA A 75 -8.53 13.09 1.52
CA ALA A 75 -7.15 12.67 1.65
C ALA A 75 -6.51 12.43 0.28
N PHE A 76 -5.21 12.63 0.24
CA PHE A 76 -4.32 12.25 -0.85
C PHE A 76 -3.25 11.30 -0.34
N TYR A 77 -2.89 10.33 -1.17
CA TYR A 77 -1.68 9.55 -1.02
C TYR A 77 -0.87 9.59 -2.31
N TYR A 78 0.38 9.94 -2.20
CA TYR A 78 1.34 9.99 -3.30
C TYR A 78 2.38 8.92 -3.10
N GLU A 79 2.65 8.09 -4.11
CA GLU A 79 3.71 7.11 -4.02
C GLU A 79 4.66 7.15 -5.22
N ALA A 80 5.91 6.80 -4.95
CA ALA A 80 6.89 6.50 -5.96
C ALA A 80 7.58 5.17 -5.63
N ASN A 81 7.72 4.35 -6.66
CA ASN A 81 8.30 3.01 -6.54
C ASN A 81 9.43 2.84 -7.54
N ALA A 82 10.45 2.11 -7.14
CA ALA A 82 11.53 1.65 -7.99
C ALA A 82 11.71 0.15 -7.84
N ALA A 83 11.82 -0.59 -8.96
CA ALA A 83 12.12 -2.01 -8.96
C ALA A 83 13.10 -2.34 -10.08
N TYR A 84 14.20 -2.97 -9.74
CA TYR A 84 15.26 -3.29 -10.68
C TYR A 84 15.75 -4.73 -10.51
N GLU A 85 15.81 -5.46 -11.64
CA GLU A 85 16.31 -6.83 -11.67
C GLU A 85 17.83 -6.83 -11.76
N LEU A 86 18.46 -7.62 -10.90
CA LEU A 86 19.89 -7.85 -10.83
C LEU A 86 20.26 -9.23 -11.41
N PRO A 87 21.56 -9.44 -11.77
CA PRO A 87 22.02 -10.77 -12.15
C PRO A 87 21.79 -11.83 -11.06
N ALA A 88 21.79 -13.10 -11.44
CA ALA A 88 21.64 -14.26 -10.56
C ALA A 88 20.28 -14.33 -9.83
N ASN A 89 19.20 -13.90 -10.50
CA ASN A 89 17.83 -13.97 -10.03
C ASN A 89 17.54 -13.10 -8.79
N PHE A 90 18.34 -12.08 -8.53
CA PHE A 90 18.05 -11.10 -7.51
C PHE A 90 17.27 -9.91 -8.07
N GLY A 91 16.44 -9.30 -7.23
CA GLY A 91 15.79 -8.02 -7.47
C GLY A 91 16.00 -7.09 -6.29
N VAL A 92 15.96 -5.79 -6.54
CA VAL A 92 15.91 -4.75 -5.50
C VAL A 92 14.69 -3.88 -5.76
N ASN A 93 14.06 -3.43 -4.67
CA ASN A 93 12.95 -2.50 -4.75
C ASN A 93 13.04 -1.43 -3.67
N ALA A 94 12.43 -0.30 -3.94
CA ALA A 94 12.30 0.81 -3.03
C ALA A 94 10.92 1.45 -3.21
N HIS A 95 10.38 1.96 -2.14
CA HIS A 95 9.12 2.67 -2.08
C HIS A 95 9.27 3.92 -1.22
N ILE A 96 8.56 4.97 -1.57
CA ILE A 96 8.32 6.15 -0.75
C ILE A 96 6.88 6.60 -0.96
N GLY A 97 6.19 6.90 0.13
CA GLY A 97 4.82 7.39 0.17
C GLY A 97 4.70 8.68 0.97
N TYR A 98 3.67 9.45 0.68
CA TYR A 98 3.32 10.67 1.40
C TYR A 98 1.80 10.82 1.45
N SER A 99 1.26 10.91 2.65
CA SER A 99 -0.16 11.11 2.94
C SER A 99 -0.41 12.54 3.40
N ASP A 100 -1.46 13.18 2.87
CA ASP A 100 -1.79 14.58 3.12
C ASP A 100 -3.30 14.83 2.93
N GLY A 101 -3.83 15.86 3.56
CA GLY A 101 -5.23 16.29 3.44
C GLY A 101 -5.95 16.43 4.77
N ASP A 102 -7.13 17.06 4.74
CA ASP A 102 -7.88 17.38 5.96
C ASP A 102 -8.27 16.13 6.76
N ALA A 103 -8.53 15.00 6.10
CA ALA A 103 -8.76 13.72 6.78
C ALA A 103 -7.49 13.19 7.46
N ILE A 104 -6.32 13.39 6.86
CA ILE A 104 -5.05 12.96 7.44
C ILE A 104 -4.76 13.79 8.70
N ASP A 105 -4.94 15.09 8.64
CA ASP A 105 -4.82 15.96 9.82
C ASP A 105 -5.81 15.57 10.92
N LEU A 106 -7.02 15.12 10.53
CA LEU A 106 -8.04 14.68 11.50
C LEU A 106 -7.63 13.38 12.22
N PHE A 107 -7.03 12.41 11.53
CA PHE A 107 -6.73 11.08 12.08
C PHE A 107 -5.32 10.98 12.66
N TYR A 108 -4.35 11.76 12.15
CA TYR A 108 -2.92 11.63 12.45
C TYR A 108 -2.27 12.96 12.90
N GLU A 109 -3.06 14.05 13.06
CA GLU A 109 -2.63 15.41 13.45
C GLU A 109 -1.76 16.13 12.41
N ASP A 110 -1.09 15.45 11.49
CA ASP A 110 -0.26 16.03 10.42
C ASP A 110 -0.06 15.02 9.27
N SER A 111 0.41 15.51 8.15
CA SER A 111 0.85 14.69 7.03
C SER A 111 2.03 13.80 7.44
N TYR A 112 2.14 12.62 6.83
CA TYR A 112 3.21 11.68 7.14
C TYR A 112 3.82 11.03 5.89
N MET A 113 5.02 10.51 6.07
CA MET A 113 5.75 9.76 5.04
C MET A 113 5.95 8.32 5.48
N ASP A 114 5.93 7.42 4.51
CA ASP A 114 6.38 6.05 4.66
C ASP A 114 7.44 5.70 3.59
N TRP A 115 8.26 4.71 3.86
CA TRP A 115 9.25 4.23 2.93
C TRP A 115 9.60 2.77 3.17
N ALA A 116 10.04 2.10 2.12
CA ALA A 116 10.54 0.74 2.23
C ALA A 116 11.69 0.47 1.26
N ILE A 117 12.56 -0.44 1.64
CA ILE A 117 13.60 -1.00 0.77
C ILE A 117 13.58 -2.52 0.89
N GLY A 118 13.73 -3.21 -0.24
CA GLY A 118 13.66 -4.66 -0.25
C GLY A 118 14.60 -5.30 -1.25
N VAL A 119 14.84 -6.59 -1.02
CA VAL A 119 15.53 -7.48 -1.94
C VAL A 119 14.68 -8.71 -2.17
N THR A 120 14.68 -9.21 -3.41
CA THR A 120 14.02 -10.45 -3.80
C THR A 120 15.01 -11.44 -4.38
N TYR A 121 14.66 -12.72 -4.29
CA TYR A 121 15.42 -13.80 -4.92
C TYR A 121 14.45 -14.83 -5.52
N ASP A 122 14.56 -15.06 -6.83
CA ASP A 122 13.74 -16.02 -7.54
C ASP A 122 14.43 -17.39 -7.59
N TRP A 123 13.73 -18.40 -7.09
CA TRP A 123 14.16 -19.77 -7.13
C TRP A 123 13.02 -20.70 -7.60
N SER A 124 13.20 -21.29 -8.77
CA SER A 124 12.18 -22.12 -9.42
C SER A 124 10.88 -21.30 -9.62
N ASN A 125 9.77 -21.72 -9.02
CA ASN A 125 8.47 -21.07 -9.10
C ASN A 125 8.18 -20.16 -7.89
N PHE A 126 9.18 -19.91 -7.05
CA PHE A 126 9.02 -19.13 -5.82
C PHE A 126 9.89 -17.87 -5.85
N THR A 127 9.31 -16.78 -5.38
CA THR A 127 10.05 -15.55 -5.07
C THR A 127 10.11 -15.37 -3.56
N PHE A 128 11.32 -15.29 -3.03
CA PHE A 128 11.60 -14.96 -1.62
C PHE A 128 11.88 -13.47 -1.52
N GLY A 129 11.27 -12.80 -0.56
CA GLY A 129 11.45 -11.38 -0.33
C GLY A 129 11.87 -11.07 1.09
N LEU A 130 12.74 -10.08 1.25
CA LEU A 130 13.04 -9.46 2.52
C LEU A 130 12.93 -7.94 2.32
N LYS A 131 12.06 -7.31 3.09
CA LYS A 131 11.78 -5.87 3.02
C LYS A 131 11.88 -5.26 4.41
N TYR A 132 12.49 -4.10 4.52
CA TYR A 132 12.41 -3.23 5.67
C TYR A 132 11.52 -2.04 5.30
N ALA A 133 10.56 -1.74 6.14
CA ALA A 133 9.65 -0.62 5.98
C ALA A 133 9.64 0.20 7.28
N ASP A 134 9.50 1.52 7.12
CA ASP A 134 9.51 2.48 8.22
C ASP A 134 8.74 3.73 7.79
N GLY A 135 8.41 4.61 8.70
CA GLY A 135 7.66 5.83 8.43
C GLY A 135 8.04 6.98 9.34
N SER A 136 7.40 8.13 9.13
CA SER A 136 7.46 9.25 10.07
C SER A 136 6.83 8.85 11.40
N ASP A 137 7.34 9.41 12.49
CA ASP A 137 6.67 9.28 13.78
C ASP A 137 5.26 9.88 13.65
N LEU A 138 4.23 9.03 13.80
CA LEU A 138 2.84 9.47 13.79
C LEU A 138 2.44 9.90 15.19
N SER A 139 1.88 11.11 15.30
CA SER A 139 1.21 11.53 16.52
C SER A 139 -0.10 10.77 16.62
N LEU A 140 -0.28 10.02 17.70
CA LEU A 140 -1.53 9.31 17.95
C LEU A 140 -2.55 10.29 18.54
N LEU A 141 -3.79 10.25 18.08
CA LEU A 141 -4.88 10.96 18.71
C LEU A 141 -5.04 10.49 20.16
N ASP A 142 -5.30 11.44 21.07
CA ASP A 142 -5.55 11.14 22.48
C ASP A 142 -6.65 10.06 22.63
N GLY A 143 -6.28 8.92 23.22
CA GLY A 143 -7.20 7.80 23.47
C GLY A 143 -7.08 6.61 22.51
N THR A 144 -6.18 6.66 21.50
CA THR A 144 -5.81 5.48 20.74
C THR A 144 -4.77 4.65 21.51
N PRO A 145 -4.81 3.31 21.44
CA PRO A 145 -3.76 2.48 21.99
C PRO A 145 -2.41 2.78 21.32
N ASP A 146 -1.33 2.87 22.10
CA ASP A 146 0.03 3.20 21.63
C ASP A 146 0.56 2.26 20.52
N ASP A 147 -0.05 1.10 20.35
CA ASP A 147 0.32 0.07 19.38
C ASP A 147 -0.61 -0.03 18.15
N ALA A 148 -1.75 0.69 18.14
CA ALA A 148 -2.72 0.61 17.05
C ALA A 148 -2.20 1.23 15.74
N ASN A 149 -1.29 2.22 15.82
CA ASN A 149 -0.68 2.89 14.67
C ASN A 149 0.84 3.02 14.87
N SER A 150 1.52 1.89 15.09
CA SER A 150 2.97 1.90 15.23
C SER A 150 3.64 2.31 13.91
N SER A 151 4.43 3.39 13.97
CA SER A 151 5.32 3.81 12.88
C SER A 151 6.73 3.24 13.01
N GLU A 152 6.95 2.30 13.93
CA GLU A 152 8.26 1.66 14.12
C GLU A 152 8.65 0.81 12.90
N GLY A 153 9.92 0.87 12.55
CA GLY A 153 10.47 0.13 11.43
C GLY A 153 10.33 -1.38 11.59
N VAL A 154 9.84 -2.05 10.54
CA VAL A 154 9.56 -3.49 10.53
C VAL A 154 10.30 -4.21 9.41
N ALA A 155 10.85 -5.40 9.73
CA ALA A 155 11.40 -6.32 8.74
C ALA A 155 10.35 -7.36 8.35
N ILE A 156 10.07 -7.46 7.04
CA ILE A 156 9.04 -8.34 6.49
C ILE A 156 9.71 -9.39 5.60
N PHE A 157 9.51 -10.66 5.93
CA PHE A 157 9.87 -11.78 5.05
C PHE A 157 8.63 -12.26 4.29
N SER A 158 8.78 -12.53 2.99
CA SER A 158 7.70 -13.02 2.14
C SER A 158 8.15 -14.19 1.28
N ILE A 159 7.20 -15.07 0.96
CA ILE A 159 7.34 -16.11 -0.07
C ILE A 159 6.10 -16.00 -0.96
N SER A 160 6.32 -15.86 -2.26
CA SER A 160 5.23 -15.81 -3.24
C SER A 160 5.43 -16.83 -4.37
N THR A 161 4.33 -17.22 -4.99
CA THR A 161 4.30 -18.07 -6.18
C THR A 161 3.07 -17.75 -7.02
N ALA A 162 3.16 -17.94 -8.33
CA ALA A 162 2.04 -17.77 -9.26
C ALA A 162 1.68 -19.10 -9.93
N PHE A 163 0.40 -19.38 -10.05
CA PHE A 163 -0.12 -20.55 -10.76
C PHE A 163 -0.74 -20.17 -12.11
N PRO A 164 -0.75 -21.06 -13.14
CA PRO A 164 -0.19 -22.43 -13.11
C PRO A 164 1.34 -22.40 -13.18
N TRP A 165 1.97 -23.32 -12.47
CA TRP A 165 3.41 -23.53 -12.65
C TRP A 165 3.69 -24.01 -14.06
N SER A 166 4.55 -23.34 -14.79
CA SER A 166 5.09 -23.86 -16.04
C SER A 166 5.96 -25.07 -15.69
N ASN A 167 5.53 -26.27 -16.10
CA ASN A 167 6.44 -27.38 -16.13
C ASN A 167 7.53 -27.01 -17.14
N GLY A 168 8.74 -26.70 -16.63
CA GLY A 168 9.88 -26.41 -17.49
C GLY A 168 10.06 -27.57 -18.48
N GLU A 169 9.73 -27.31 -19.72
CA GLU A 169 10.22 -28.14 -20.81
C GLU A 169 11.68 -27.76 -21.01
N GLU A 170 12.57 -28.68 -20.65
CA GLU A 170 13.98 -28.65 -21.00
C GLU A 170 14.20 -28.71 -22.53
#